data_ed0d9fa60570c48924cd127622df3af9
#
_entry.id   ed0d9fa60570c48924cd127622df3af9
#
_cell.length_a   1.000
_cell.length_b   1.000
_cell.length_c   1.000
_cell.angle_alpha   90.00
_cell.angle_beta   90.00
_cell.angle_gamma   90.00
#
_symmetry.space_group_name_H-M   'P 1'
#
loop_
_entity.id
_entity.type
_entity.pdbx_description
1 polymer ?
#
loop_
_entity_poly.entity_id
_entity_poly.type
_entity_poly.pdbx_seq_one_letter_code
_entity_poly.pdbx_strand_id
1 'polypeptide(L)'
;MVGLVGYFKFMFQLIILFLLLLSVISFLISEFYNILFRGYAPLISTKTEAIDKMMAKIQLASSAKVFELGAGSAGFLRAVEKKFPSVSLTGIEYSFWPWLTTKLQLALRKSKIEMIRSDLFKTNLKQADLIYCYLNPKMMQALESKFISECKQGAQIISHAFPLPTLAPTEVIESDDHGKIFFYTI
;
A
#
# COMPACT_ATOMS: atom_id res chain seq x y z
N MET A 1 -22.28 2.31 -48.15
CA MET A 1 -22.36 2.76 -46.73
C MET A 1 -21.93 1.74 -45.72
N VAL A 2 -22.22 0.43 -45.86
CA VAL A 2 -21.86 -0.63 -44.90
C VAL A 2 -20.34 -0.78 -44.71
N GLY A 3 -19.52 -0.63 -45.78
CA GLY A 3 -18.06 -0.74 -45.70
C GLY A 3 -17.36 0.37 -44.90
N LEU A 4 -17.89 1.60 -44.95
CA LEU A 4 -17.29 2.74 -44.23
C LEU A 4 -17.48 2.62 -42.73
N VAL A 5 -18.63 2.17 -42.26
CA VAL A 5 -18.93 1.93 -40.83
C VAL A 5 -18.05 0.79 -40.27
N GLY A 6 -17.83 -0.27 -41.08
CA GLY A 6 -16.93 -1.38 -40.69
C GLY A 6 -15.48 -0.91 -40.55
N TYR A 7 -14.99 -0.06 -41.46
CA TYR A 7 -13.65 0.52 -41.41
C TYR A 7 -13.46 1.39 -40.16
N PHE A 8 -14.40 2.28 -39.85
CA PHE A 8 -14.35 3.11 -38.64
C PHE A 8 -14.33 2.26 -37.35
N LYS A 9 -15.15 1.20 -37.27
CA LYS A 9 -15.16 0.30 -36.12
C LYS A 9 -13.83 -0.42 -35.96
N PHE A 10 -13.24 -0.91 -37.05
CA PHE A 10 -11.93 -1.56 -37.03
C PHE A 10 -10.82 -0.60 -36.60
N MET A 11 -10.77 0.62 -37.15
CA MET A 11 -9.80 1.65 -36.75
C MET A 11 -9.93 2.00 -35.28
N PHE A 12 -11.16 2.15 -34.78
CA PHE A 12 -11.41 2.42 -33.37
C PHE A 12 -10.89 1.28 -32.45
N GLN A 13 -11.10 0.04 -32.85
CA GLN A 13 -10.56 -1.11 -32.11
C GLN A 13 -9.03 -1.13 -32.11
N LEU A 14 -8.37 -0.80 -33.23
CA LEU A 14 -6.91 -0.70 -33.28
C LEU A 14 -6.37 0.41 -32.38
N ILE A 15 -7.03 1.56 -32.34
CA ILE A 15 -6.66 2.68 -31.45
C ILE A 15 -6.76 2.24 -29.98
N ILE A 16 -7.85 1.58 -29.58
CA ILE A 16 -8.02 1.07 -28.21
C ILE A 16 -6.89 0.06 -27.88
N LEU A 17 -6.63 -0.89 -28.77
CA LEU A 17 -5.57 -1.88 -28.57
C LEU A 17 -4.20 -1.21 -28.41
N PHE A 18 -3.91 -0.21 -29.25
CA PHE A 18 -2.66 0.57 -29.18
C PHE A 18 -2.54 1.32 -27.85
N LEU A 19 -3.60 1.97 -27.39
CA LEU A 19 -3.61 2.68 -26.10
C LEU A 19 -3.44 1.71 -24.92
N LEU A 20 -4.06 0.53 -24.98
CA LEU A 20 -3.86 -0.52 -23.97
C LEU A 20 -2.41 -1.00 -23.96
N LEU A 21 -1.81 -1.24 -25.11
CA LEU A 21 -0.40 -1.65 -25.22
C LEU A 21 0.53 -0.57 -24.65
N LEU A 22 0.31 0.70 -24.97
CA LEU A 22 1.08 1.81 -24.41
C LEU A 22 0.95 1.87 -22.86
N SER A 23 -0.24 1.64 -22.33
CA SER A 23 -0.46 1.64 -20.89
C SER A 23 0.31 0.50 -20.19
N VAL A 24 0.33 -0.70 -20.77
CA VAL A 24 1.10 -1.85 -20.27
C VAL A 24 2.60 -1.57 -20.33
N ILE A 25 3.10 -1.04 -21.44
CA ILE A 25 4.52 -0.67 -21.57
C ILE A 25 4.92 0.38 -20.53
N SER A 26 4.09 1.42 -20.35
CA SER A 26 4.32 2.47 -19.35
C SER A 26 4.35 1.89 -17.92
N PHE A 27 3.44 0.96 -17.62
CA PHE A 27 3.44 0.24 -16.35
C PHE A 27 4.76 -0.53 -16.14
N LEU A 28 5.16 -1.36 -17.10
CA LEU A 28 6.38 -2.17 -17.00
C LEU A 28 7.64 -1.30 -16.84
N ILE A 29 7.74 -0.21 -17.60
CA ILE A 29 8.87 0.74 -17.49
C ILE A 29 8.88 1.38 -16.09
N SER A 30 7.73 1.80 -15.59
CA SER A 30 7.62 2.41 -14.26
C SER A 30 8.05 1.46 -13.15
N GLU A 31 7.56 0.21 -13.17
CA GLU A 31 7.92 -0.80 -12.17
C GLU A 31 9.41 -1.19 -12.26
N PHE A 32 9.92 -1.39 -13.47
CA PHE A 32 11.33 -1.69 -13.70
C PHE A 32 12.24 -0.57 -13.18
N TYR A 33 11.91 0.68 -13.48
CA TYR A 33 12.65 1.85 -12.98
C TYR A 33 12.64 1.92 -11.44
N ASN A 34 11.47 1.73 -10.82
CA ASN A 34 11.34 1.78 -9.36
C ASN A 34 12.16 0.68 -8.67
N ILE A 35 12.16 -0.54 -9.21
CA ILE A 35 12.92 -1.68 -8.64
C ILE A 35 14.43 -1.43 -8.80
N LEU A 36 14.91 -1.10 -10.02
CA LEU A 36 16.33 -1.00 -10.30
C LEU A 36 16.99 0.24 -9.69
N PHE A 37 16.37 1.39 -9.84
CA PHE A 37 17.02 2.67 -9.52
C PHE A 37 16.62 3.23 -8.16
N ARG A 38 15.47 2.86 -7.63
CA ARG A 38 14.96 3.37 -6.35
C ARG A 38 14.97 2.34 -5.24
N GLY A 39 15.18 1.05 -5.55
CA GLY A 39 15.19 -0.03 -4.59
C GLY A 39 13.85 -0.21 -3.89
N TYR A 40 12.73 0.20 -4.54
CA TYR A 40 11.39 -0.04 -4.00
C TYR A 40 11.06 -1.54 -4.03
N ALA A 41 10.25 -1.96 -3.06
CA ALA A 41 9.74 -3.32 -3.02
C ALA A 41 8.85 -3.60 -4.24
N PRO A 42 8.90 -4.79 -4.84
CA PRO A 42 7.94 -5.20 -5.85
C PRO A 42 6.52 -5.17 -5.28
N LEU A 43 5.52 -5.00 -6.15
CA LEU A 43 4.12 -5.02 -5.75
C LEU A 43 3.73 -6.44 -5.28
N ILE A 44 3.80 -6.68 -3.98
CA ILE A 44 3.39 -7.93 -3.35
C ILE A 44 2.19 -7.64 -2.46
N SER A 45 1.06 -8.28 -2.73
CA SER A 45 -0.12 -8.14 -1.89
C SER A 45 0.00 -9.01 -0.65
N THR A 46 -0.34 -8.45 0.51
CA THR A 46 -0.44 -9.21 1.76
C THR A 46 -1.55 -10.26 1.65
N LYS A 47 -1.27 -11.50 2.00
CA LYS A 47 -2.25 -12.59 2.00
C LYS A 47 -3.35 -12.34 3.04
N THR A 48 -4.54 -12.82 2.76
CA THR A 48 -5.72 -12.65 3.64
C THR A 48 -5.46 -13.21 5.04
N GLU A 49 -4.83 -14.37 5.14
CA GLU A 49 -4.52 -15.04 6.41
C GLU A 49 -3.59 -14.19 7.29
N ALA A 50 -2.59 -13.54 6.71
CA ALA A 50 -1.72 -12.63 7.42
C ALA A 50 -2.48 -11.38 7.91
N ILE A 51 -3.37 -10.85 7.08
CA ILE A 51 -4.25 -9.73 7.44
C ILE A 51 -5.16 -10.13 8.61
N ASP A 52 -5.78 -11.32 8.58
CA ASP A 52 -6.68 -11.78 9.63
C ASP A 52 -5.95 -11.94 10.97
N LYS A 53 -4.71 -12.46 10.96
CA LYS A 53 -3.86 -12.54 12.15
C LYS A 53 -3.55 -11.15 12.73
N MET A 54 -3.21 -10.18 11.87
CA MET A 54 -3.01 -8.79 12.31
C MET A 54 -4.31 -8.20 12.88
N MET A 55 -5.44 -8.39 12.18
CA MET A 55 -6.73 -7.88 12.64
C MET A 55 -7.13 -8.45 14.01
N ALA A 56 -6.77 -9.70 14.33
CA ALA A 56 -7.04 -10.29 15.65
C ALA A 56 -6.33 -9.56 16.79
N LYS A 57 -5.17 -8.93 16.51
CA LYS A 57 -4.34 -8.23 17.51
C LYS A 57 -4.62 -6.74 17.62
N ILE A 58 -5.10 -6.11 16.55
CA ILE A 58 -5.29 -4.66 16.49
C ILE A 58 -6.53 -4.24 17.28
N GLN A 59 -6.35 -3.22 18.12
CA GLN A 59 -7.40 -2.47 18.77
C GLN A 59 -7.21 -0.98 18.47
N LEU A 60 -8.24 -0.30 18.00
CA LEU A 60 -8.17 1.11 17.60
C LEU A 60 -9.30 1.90 18.26
N ALA A 61 -8.97 3.09 18.72
CA ALA A 61 -9.96 4.08 19.09
C ALA A 61 -10.72 4.56 17.84
N SER A 62 -11.96 5.00 17.99
CA SER A 62 -12.81 5.45 16.87
C SER A 62 -12.24 6.65 16.10
N SER A 63 -11.35 7.43 16.73
CA SER A 63 -10.67 8.57 16.12
C SER A 63 -9.26 8.25 15.59
N ALA A 64 -8.85 6.99 15.61
CA ALA A 64 -7.51 6.60 15.24
C ALA A 64 -7.21 6.90 13.76
N LYS A 65 -5.96 7.27 13.50
CA LYS A 65 -5.42 7.51 12.15
C LYS A 65 -4.48 6.38 11.74
N VAL A 66 -4.85 5.65 10.71
CA VAL A 66 -4.14 4.47 10.22
C VAL A 66 -3.50 4.77 8.88
N PHE A 67 -2.23 4.45 8.75
CA PHE A 67 -1.45 4.61 7.53
C PHE A 67 -0.97 3.25 7.01
N GLU A 68 -1.03 3.05 5.69
CA GLU A 68 -0.37 1.95 4.99
C GLU A 68 0.70 2.54 4.06
N LEU A 69 1.97 2.24 4.33
CA LEU A 69 3.11 2.72 3.55
C LEU A 69 3.47 1.69 2.47
N GLY A 70 3.44 2.12 1.20
CA GLY A 70 3.52 1.23 0.06
C GLY A 70 2.19 0.49 -0.14
N ALA A 71 1.09 1.23 -0.13
CA ALA A 71 -0.26 0.67 0.01
C ALA A 71 -0.67 -0.26 -1.14
N GLY A 72 -0.06 -0.15 -2.33
CA GLY A 72 -0.38 -1.01 -3.46
C GLY A 72 -1.88 -1.13 -3.70
N SER A 73 -2.46 -2.31 -3.40
CA SER A 73 -3.91 -2.58 -3.49
C SER A 73 -4.72 -2.15 -2.26
N ALA A 74 -4.07 -1.58 -1.23
CA ALA A 74 -4.66 -1.20 0.06
C ALA A 74 -5.38 -2.37 0.79
N GLY A 75 -4.78 -3.57 0.72
CA GLY A 75 -5.38 -4.77 1.28
C GLY A 75 -5.58 -4.69 2.79
N PHE A 76 -4.56 -4.22 3.51
CA PHE A 76 -4.61 -4.02 4.95
C PHE A 76 -5.65 -2.95 5.33
N LEU A 77 -5.63 -1.78 4.69
CA LEU A 77 -6.60 -0.71 4.99
C LEU A 77 -8.05 -1.14 4.73
N ARG A 78 -8.31 -1.96 3.72
CA ARG A 78 -9.66 -2.51 3.46
C ARG A 78 -10.14 -3.40 4.60
N ALA A 79 -9.25 -4.20 5.20
CA ALA A 79 -9.58 -5.01 6.35
C ALA A 79 -9.83 -4.14 7.59
N VAL A 80 -9.01 -3.10 7.79
CA VAL A 80 -9.22 -2.12 8.86
C VAL A 80 -10.55 -1.39 8.69
N GLU A 81 -10.88 -0.91 7.48
CA GLU A 81 -12.17 -0.26 7.18
C GLU A 81 -13.36 -1.12 7.55
N LYS A 82 -13.27 -2.42 7.22
CA LYS A 82 -14.33 -3.37 7.54
C LYS A 82 -14.51 -3.57 9.04
N LYS A 83 -13.41 -3.66 9.80
CA LYS A 83 -13.44 -3.92 11.25
C LYS A 83 -13.68 -2.66 12.07
N PHE A 84 -13.14 -1.53 11.64
CA PHE A 84 -13.15 -0.25 12.34
C PHE A 84 -13.67 0.89 11.43
N PRO A 85 -14.97 0.98 11.17
CA PRO A 85 -15.53 1.87 10.13
C PRO A 85 -15.41 3.37 10.46
N SER A 86 -15.04 3.74 11.69
CA SER A 86 -14.95 5.12 12.16
C SER A 86 -13.54 5.72 12.11
N VAL A 87 -12.51 4.91 11.85
CA VAL A 87 -11.12 5.37 11.82
C VAL A 87 -10.79 6.09 10.50
N SER A 88 -9.78 6.97 10.55
CA SER A 88 -9.23 7.62 9.35
C SER A 88 -8.20 6.72 8.70
N LEU A 89 -8.30 6.50 7.39
CA LEU A 89 -7.51 5.53 6.65
C LEU A 89 -6.77 6.20 5.50
N THR A 90 -5.44 6.14 5.49
CA THR A 90 -4.60 6.76 4.47
C THR A 90 -3.60 5.76 3.91
N GLY A 91 -3.67 5.51 2.60
CA GLY A 91 -2.70 4.71 1.86
C GLY A 91 -1.72 5.60 1.11
N ILE A 92 -0.43 5.37 1.32
CA ILE A 92 0.65 6.06 0.62
C ILE A 92 1.24 5.13 -0.43
N GLU A 93 1.16 5.53 -1.68
CA GLU A 93 1.71 4.76 -2.80
C GLU A 93 2.48 5.70 -3.74
N TYR A 94 3.70 5.31 -4.08
CA TYR A 94 4.56 6.10 -4.96
C TYR A 94 4.25 5.86 -6.43
N SER A 95 4.07 4.58 -6.80
CA SER A 95 3.89 4.15 -8.18
C SER A 95 2.56 4.62 -8.73
N PHE A 96 2.58 5.24 -9.91
CA PHE A 96 1.38 5.85 -10.51
C PHE A 96 0.27 4.83 -10.77
N TRP A 97 0.60 3.69 -11.38
CA TRP A 97 -0.40 2.71 -11.78
C TRP A 97 -1.07 2.00 -10.60
N PRO A 98 -0.33 1.48 -9.59
CA PRO A 98 -0.95 0.93 -8.39
C PRO A 98 -1.82 1.96 -7.66
N TRP A 99 -1.32 3.20 -7.49
CA TRP A 99 -2.10 4.28 -6.89
C TRP A 99 -3.41 4.55 -7.65
N LEU A 100 -3.35 4.74 -8.99
CA LEU A 100 -4.51 5.08 -9.81
C LEU A 100 -5.55 3.96 -9.80
N THR A 101 -5.13 2.72 -10.03
CA THR A 101 -6.04 1.56 -10.08
C THR A 101 -6.72 1.34 -8.74
N THR A 102 -5.97 1.45 -7.63
CA THR A 102 -6.52 1.30 -6.28
C THR A 102 -7.47 2.44 -5.95
N LYS A 103 -7.11 3.69 -6.26
CA LYS A 103 -7.99 4.85 -6.06
C LYS A 103 -9.32 4.70 -6.80
N LEU A 104 -9.31 4.25 -8.06
CA LEU A 104 -10.52 4.02 -8.84
C LEU A 104 -11.37 2.88 -8.24
N GLN A 105 -10.74 1.77 -7.84
CA GLN A 105 -11.45 0.65 -7.20
C GLN A 105 -12.12 1.07 -5.89
N LEU A 106 -11.45 1.87 -5.07
CA LEU A 106 -11.99 2.37 -3.81
C LEU A 106 -13.16 3.33 -4.04
N ALA A 107 -13.06 4.22 -5.04
CA ALA A 107 -14.15 5.11 -5.42
C ALA A 107 -15.40 4.35 -5.88
N LEU A 108 -15.24 3.31 -6.72
CA LEU A 108 -16.35 2.45 -7.17
C LEU A 108 -17.03 1.71 -5.99
N ARG A 109 -16.28 1.40 -4.94
CA ARG A 109 -16.79 0.74 -3.72
C ARG A 109 -17.29 1.71 -2.66
N LYS A 110 -17.23 3.03 -2.92
CA LYS A 110 -17.57 4.10 -1.95
C LYS A 110 -16.79 3.95 -0.64
N SER A 111 -15.53 3.50 -0.73
CA SER A 111 -14.64 3.35 0.42
C SER A 111 -14.20 4.71 0.96
N LYS A 112 -13.95 4.79 2.28
CA LYS A 112 -13.43 5.99 2.96
C LYS A 112 -11.90 6.09 2.94
N ILE A 113 -11.21 5.10 2.39
CA ILE A 113 -9.75 5.08 2.31
C ILE A 113 -9.28 6.18 1.37
N GLU A 114 -8.45 7.08 1.89
CA GLU A 114 -7.76 8.10 1.10
C GLU A 114 -6.47 7.54 0.51
N MET A 115 -6.32 7.57 -0.81
CA MET A 115 -5.08 7.18 -1.49
C MET A 115 -4.29 8.41 -1.92
N ILE A 116 -3.10 8.57 -1.34
CA ILE A 116 -2.19 9.67 -1.64
C ILE A 116 -1.00 9.12 -2.46
N ARG A 117 -0.75 9.74 -3.62
CA ARG A 117 0.44 9.45 -4.39
C ARG A 117 1.60 10.30 -3.85
N SER A 118 2.45 9.68 -3.06
CA SER A 118 3.56 10.37 -2.40
C SER A 118 4.73 9.43 -2.12
N ASP A 119 5.90 10.03 -1.93
CA ASP A 119 7.05 9.35 -1.35
C ASP A 119 6.79 9.12 0.15
N LEU A 120 6.82 7.86 0.57
CA LEU A 120 6.57 7.48 1.96
C LEU A 120 7.59 8.08 2.95
N PHE A 121 8.83 8.34 2.48
CA PHE A 121 9.86 9.00 3.30
C PHE A 121 9.55 10.49 3.57
N LYS A 122 8.70 11.12 2.74
CA LYS A 122 8.28 12.52 2.87
C LYS A 122 6.90 12.67 3.53
N THR A 123 6.20 11.57 3.76
CA THR A 123 4.88 11.58 4.37
C THR A 123 4.98 11.95 5.85
N ASN A 124 4.12 12.87 6.30
CA ASN A 124 4.03 13.25 7.71
C ASN A 124 3.29 12.18 8.52
N LEU A 125 3.98 11.57 9.50
CA LEU A 125 3.46 10.49 10.33
C LEU A 125 3.17 10.91 11.78
N LYS A 126 3.32 12.19 12.13
CA LYS A 126 3.16 12.71 13.50
C LYS A 126 1.83 12.37 14.15
N GLN A 127 0.78 12.23 13.36
CA GLN A 127 -0.56 11.96 13.86
C GLN A 127 -0.97 10.48 13.72
N ALA A 128 -0.08 9.62 13.24
CA ALA A 128 -0.37 8.21 13.08
C ALA A 128 -0.59 7.53 14.44
N ASP A 129 -1.66 6.75 14.55
CA ASP A 129 -1.91 5.85 15.67
C ASP A 129 -1.45 4.43 15.31
N LEU A 130 -1.60 4.05 14.04
CA LEU A 130 -1.15 2.78 13.51
C LEU A 130 -0.55 2.98 12.13
N ILE A 131 0.63 2.37 11.91
CA ILE A 131 1.30 2.32 10.61
C ILE A 131 1.50 0.86 10.24
N TYR A 132 1.08 0.49 9.04
CA TYR A 132 1.40 -0.80 8.45
C TYR A 132 2.34 -0.64 7.26
N CYS A 133 3.31 -1.55 7.14
CA CYS A 133 4.20 -1.62 5.99
C CYS A 133 4.61 -3.07 5.66
N TYR A 134 4.64 -3.35 4.36
CA TYR A 134 5.22 -4.57 3.78
C TYR A 134 6.27 -4.15 2.75
N LEU A 135 7.45 -3.81 3.23
CA LEU A 135 8.52 -3.18 2.46
C LEU A 135 9.81 -3.99 2.58
N ASN A 136 10.78 -3.74 1.69
CA ASN A 136 12.06 -4.46 1.72
C ASN A 136 12.95 -3.99 2.90
N PRO A 137 14.00 -4.77 3.28
CA PRO A 137 14.86 -4.47 4.42
C PRO A 137 15.51 -3.10 4.36
N LYS A 138 15.95 -2.66 3.16
CA LYS A 138 16.59 -1.36 2.97
C LYS A 138 15.64 -0.20 3.28
N MET A 139 14.37 -0.34 2.89
CA MET A 139 13.34 0.66 3.19
C MET A 139 13.00 0.66 4.69
N MET A 140 12.89 -0.52 5.32
CA MET A 140 12.65 -0.63 6.75
C MET A 140 13.77 0.03 7.56
N GLN A 141 15.03 -0.17 7.17
CA GLN A 141 16.19 0.50 7.77
C GLN A 141 16.08 2.04 7.65
N ALA A 142 15.70 2.55 6.49
CA ALA A 142 15.58 4.00 6.29
C ALA A 142 14.37 4.60 7.04
N LEU A 143 13.29 3.82 7.24
CA LEU A 143 12.09 4.27 7.93
C LEU A 143 12.23 4.27 9.45
N GLU A 144 13.09 3.44 10.03
CA GLU A 144 13.20 3.30 11.48
C GLU A 144 13.50 4.64 12.17
N SER A 145 14.48 5.40 11.68
CA SER A 145 14.81 6.72 12.22
C SER A 145 13.65 7.69 12.11
N LYS A 146 12.88 7.62 11.00
CA LYS A 146 11.69 8.43 10.81
C LYS A 146 10.59 8.06 11.79
N PHE A 147 10.34 6.79 12.03
CA PHE A 147 9.35 6.35 13.02
C PHE A 147 9.71 6.82 14.42
N ILE A 148 10.96 6.63 14.84
CA ILE A 148 11.42 7.04 16.18
C ILE A 148 11.34 8.57 16.37
N SER A 149 11.70 9.36 15.35
CA SER A 149 11.77 10.81 15.47
C SER A 149 10.45 11.54 15.22
N GLU A 150 9.52 10.93 14.48
CA GLU A 150 8.34 11.63 14.00
C GLU A 150 7.04 11.12 14.62
N CYS A 151 6.93 9.79 14.85
CA CYS A 151 5.69 9.25 15.40
C CYS A 151 5.51 9.67 16.87
N LYS A 152 4.26 9.87 17.24
CA LYS A 152 3.91 10.18 18.63
C LYS A 152 4.13 8.95 19.53
N GLN A 153 4.34 9.20 20.81
CA GLN A 153 4.42 8.12 21.81
C GLN A 153 3.11 7.31 21.82
N GLY A 154 3.24 5.99 21.89
CA GLY A 154 2.14 5.03 21.81
C GLY A 154 1.68 4.70 20.39
N ALA A 155 2.27 5.30 19.36
CA ALA A 155 2.00 4.90 17.98
C ALA A 155 2.45 3.46 17.74
N GLN A 156 1.58 2.67 17.10
CA GLN A 156 1.88 1.28 16.76
C GLN A 156 2.41 1.18 15.34
N ILE A 157 3.39 0.30 15.15
CA ILE A 157 3.92 -0.04 13.83
C ILE A 157 3.80 -1.54 13.63
N ILE A 158 3.27 -1.94 12.50
CA ILE A 158 3.23 -3.34 12.06
C ILE A 158 4.08 -3.47 10.80
N SER A 159 5.14 -4.27 10.87
CA SER A 159 5.96 -4.60 9.73
C SER A 159 5.78 -6.06 9.34
N HIS A 160 5.47 -6.31 8.08
CA HIS A 160 5.34 -7.65 7.52
C HIS A 160 6.64 -8.08 6.84
N ALA A 161 7.07 -9.27 7.12
CA ALA A 161 8.24 -9.99 6.64
C ALA A 161 9.59 -9.47 7.16
N PHE A 162 9.80 -8.16 7.30
CA PHE A 162 11.11 -7.61 7.63
C PHE A 162 11.08 -6.76 8.89
N PRO A 163 11.95 -7.02 9.89
CA PRO A 163 12.00 -6.25 11.13
C PRO A 163 12.61 -4.87 10.92
N LEU A 164 12.37 -3.99 11.90
CA LEU A 164 13.17 -2.79 12.11
C LEU A 164 14.55 -3.18 12.65
N PRO A 165 15.66 -2.52 12.23
CA PRO A 165 17.01 -2.96 12.57
C PRO A 165 17.37 -2.91 14.05
N THR A 166 16.96 -1.86 14.75
CA THR A 166 17.39 -1.60 16.13
C THR A 166 16.26 -1.57 17.15
N LEU A 167 15.04 -1.22 16.73
CA LEU A 167 13.89 -1.20 17.62
C LEU A 167 13.41 -2.64 17.88
N ALA A 168 13.38 -3.03 19.16
CA ALA A 168 12.87 -4.34 19.53
C ALA A 168 11.35 -4.43 19.34
N PRO A 169 10.84 -5.49 18.69
CA PRO A 169 9.40 -5.68 18.55
C PRO A 169 8.77 -5.99 19.92
N THR A 170 7.58 -5.47 20.16
CA THR A 170 6.75 -5.81 21.34
C THR A 170 6.11 -7.18 21.20
N GLU A 171 5.84 -7.61 19.97
CA GLU A 171 5.32 -8.95 19.65
C GLU A 171 5.79 -9.37 18.26
N VAL A 172 5.99 -10.68 18.07
CA VAL A 172 6.26 -11.29 16.75
C VAL A 172 5.34 -12.48 16.59
N ILE A 173 4.64 -12.55 15.44
CA ILE A 173 3.81 -13.69 15.09
C ILE A 173 4.23 -14.29 13.75
N GLU A 174 4.04 -15.58 13.57
CA GLU A 174 4.32 -16.26 12.30
C GLU A 174 3.19 -15.98 11.29
N SER A 175 3.59 -15.71 10.05
CA SER A 175 2.68 -15.64 8.91
C SER A 175 2.66 -16.96 8.14
N ASP A 176 1.54 -17.29 7.50
CA ASP A 176 1.37 -18.57 6.79
C ASP A 176 2.20 -18.69 5.50
N ASP A 177 2.85 -17.61 5.08
CA ASP A 177 3.80 -17.58 3.97
C ASP A 177 5.27 -17.78 4.40
N HIS A 178 5.48 -18.38 5.58
CA HIS A 178 6.79 -18.55 6.22
C HIS A 178 7.49 -17.22 6.57
N GLY A 179 6.77 -16.11 6.52
CA GLY A 179 7.22 -14.81 6.99
C GLY A 179 6.89 -14.58 8.46
N LYS A 180 7.26 -13.39 8.95
CA LYS A 180 6.94 -12.92 10.29
C LYS A 180 6.24 -11.58 10.24
N ILE A 181 5.40 -11.32 11.23
CA ILE A 181 4.76 -10.02 11.42
C ILE A 181 5.27 -9.47 12.74
N PHE A 182 5.87 -8.29 12.67
CA PHE A 182 6.50 -7.63 13.81
C PHE A 182 5.64 -6.46 14.25
N PHE A 183 5.34 -6.40 15.54
CA PHE A 183 4.61 -5.30 16.17
C PHE A 183 5.56 -4.47 17.00
N TYR A 184 5.45 -3.15 16.92
CA TYR A 184 6.26 -2.19 17.69
C TYR A 184 5.36 -1.13 18.29
N THR A 185 5.82 -0.52 19.38
CA THR A 185 5.23 0.68 19.98
C THR A 185 6.33 1.73 20.16
N ILE A 186 6.08 2.97 19.71
CA ILE A 186 6.99 4.11 19.83
C ILE A 186 6.84 4.74 21.23
#